data_88f8c32f99d741c11dc7bc1be48788de
#
_entry.id   88f8c32f99d741c11dc7bc1be48788de
#
_cell.length_a   1.000
_cell.length_b   1.000
_cell.length_c   1.000
_cell.angle_alpha   90.00
_cell.angle_beta   90.00
_cell.angle_gamma   90.00
#
_symmetry.space_group_name_H-M   'P 1'
#
loop_
_entity.id
_entity.type
_entity.pdbx_description
1 polymer ?
#
loop_
_entity_poly.entity_id
_entity_poly.type
_entity_poly.pdbx_seq_one_letter_code
_entity_poly.pdbx_strand_id
1 'polypeptide(L)'
;MNKYFSRSVAAARRRIIDSKSPVAPLRRCVSLFLVLSLTSAVFAQRGRFDPDGSFWLQEGTTPPTEFSDFSAINLNAKRLRRLPSPGLQLNNGTTYRFKTLTVKRDNFTFTTTTLREVSYSFSGKFLKGGVYASGILDDQTPVLEGTLTKFRDGKKVAEANLTFTYFGGT
;
A
#
# COMPACT_ATOMS: atom_id res chain seq x y z
N MET A 1 4.58 -56.13 -4.91
CA MET A 1 3.46 -56.59 -5.77
C MET A 1 3.06 -55.41 -6.61
N ASN A 2 3.58 -55.29 -7.85
CA ASN A 2 3.02 -55.70 -9.13
C ASN A 2 1.60 -55.14 -9.34
N LYS A 3 1.30 -54.32 -10.35
CA LYS A 3 1.28 -54.59 -11.80
C LYS A 3 0.96 -53.27 -12.58
N TYR A 4 1.72 -52.95 -13.60
CA TYR A 4 1.50 -53.09 -15.06
C TYR A 4 0.55 -52.02 -15.66
N PHE A 5 1.13 -51.15 -16.49
CA PHE A 5 1.15 -51.15 -17.96
C PHE A 5 -0.20 -50.91 -18.65
N SER A 6 -0.30 -49.84 -19.40
CA SER A 6 -0.66 -49.95 -20.80
C SER A 6 -0.33 -48.66 -21.59
N ARG A 7 0.46 -48.85 -22.64
CA ARG A 7 0.69 -47.96 -23.76
C ARG A 7 -0.50 -47.97 -24.70
N SER A 8 -0.83 -46.87 -25.30
CA SER A 8 -1.56 -46.89 -26.57
C SER A 8 -0.99 -45.82 -27.49
N VAL A 9 -0.40 -46.30 -28.57
CA VAL A 9 0.12 -45.60 -29.74
C VAL A 9 -0.98 -45.65 -30.82
N ALA A 10 -1.31 -44.53 -31.44
CA ALA A 10 -2.02 -44.46 -32.72
C ALA A 10 -1.64 -43.15 -33.40
N ALA A 11 -0.70 -43.15 -34.28
CA ALA A 11 -0.76 -43.35 -35.70
C ALA A 11 -1.39 -42.17 -36.48
N ALA A 12 -0.50 -41.57 -37.23
CA ALA A 12 -0.56 -40.55 -38.25
C ALA A 12 -1.74 -40.64 -39.24
N ARG A 13 -2.22 -39.48 -39.65
CA ARG A 13 -2.75 -39.28 -40.99
C ARG A 13 -2.43 -37.87 -41.49
N ARG A 14 -1.48 -37.82 -42.43
CA ARG A 14 -1.23 -36.67 -43.29
C ARG A 14 -2.44 -36.51 -44.24
N ARG A 15 -2.96 -35.29 -44.30
CA ARG A 15 -3.73 -34.83 -45.47
C ARG A 15 -3.06 -33.61 -46.01
N ILE A 16 -2.49 -33.80 -47.15
CA ILE A 16 -2.07 -32.77 -48.11
C ILE A 16 -3.36 -32.23 -48.73
N ILE A 17 -3.62 -30.98 -48.58
CA ILE A 17 -4.60 -30.25 -49.40
C ILE A 17 -3.91 -29.05 -50.01
N ASP A 18 -3.61 -29.20 -51.26
CA ASP A 18 -3.32 -28.09 -52.17
C ASP A 18 -4.55 -27.18 -52.25
N SER A 19 -4.37 -25.92 -52.03
CA SER A 19 -5.34 -24.93 -52.55
C SER A 19 -4.61 -23.61 -52.82
N LYS A 20 -4.59 -23.31 -54.08
CA LYS A 20 -4.13 -22.10 -54.72
C LYS A 20 -4.74 -20.86 -54.05
N SER A 21 -3.91 -19.96 -53.59
CA SER A 21 -4.31 -18.66 -53.08
C SER A 21 -4.42 -17.65 -54.23
N PRO A 22 -5.52 -16.88 -54.32
CA PRO A 22 -5.50 -15.68 -55.14
C PRO A 22 -4.85 -14.53 -54.35
N VAL A 23 -3.84 -13.94 -54.94
CA VAL A 23 -3.19 -12.72 -54.49
C VAL A 23 -4.16 -11.54 -54.62
N ALA A 24 -4.58 -10.98 -53.49
CA ALA A 24 -5.36 -9.72 -53.44
C ALA A 24 -4.54 -8.64 -52.68
N PRO A 25 -4.59 -7.37 -53.05
CA PRO A 25 -3.58 -6.38 -52.77
C PRO A 25 -3.56 -5.88 -51.31
N LEU A 26 -2.49 -6.11 -50.64
CA LEU A 26 -2.16 -5.62 -49.31
C LEU A 26 -1.78 -4.13 -49.38
N ARG A 27 -2.74 -3.22 -49.42
CA ARG A 27 -2.41 -1.77 -49.40
C ARG A 27 -3.27 -0.87 -48.51
N ARG A 28 -4.13 -1.39 -47.63
CA ARG A 28 -4.97 -0.51 -46.78
C ARG A 28 -5.01 -0.83 -45.28
N CYS A 29 -4.19 -1.73 -44.76
CA CYS A 29 -4.22 -2.10 -43.33
C CYS A 29 -3.07 -1.55 -42.49
N VAL A 30 -2.12 -0.81 -43.06
CA VAL A 30 -0.94 -0.34 -42.28
C VAL A 30 -1.24 0.92 -41.45
N SER A 31 -2.22 1.72 -41.83
CA SER A 31 -2.51 2.97 -41.10
C SER A 31 -3.38 2.82 -39.84
N LEU A 32 -4.10 1.70 -39.70
CA LEU A 32 -4.99 1.52 -38.53
C LEU A 32 -4.26 0.96 -37.30
N PHE A 33 -3.14 0.27 -37.50
CA PHE A 33 -2.35 -0.30 -36.38
C PHE A 33 -1.46 0.70 -35.67
N LEU A 34 -1.10 1.82 -36.31
CA LEU A 34 -0.22 2.82 -35.71
C LEU A 34 -0.94 3.73 -34.73
N VAL A 35 -2.24 3.85 -34.80
CA VAL A 35 -3.05 4.70 -33.89
C VAL A 35 -3.41 3.97 -32.60
N LEU A 36 -3.53 2.64 -32.62
CA LEU A 36 -3.85 1.85 -31.41
C LEU A 36 -2.63 1.66 -30.48
N SER A 37 -1.40 1.79 -30.98
CA SER A 37 -0.19 1.58 -30.14
C SER A 37 0.21 2.80 -29.30
N LEU A 38 -0.34 3.98 -29.58
CA LEU A 38 -0.05 5.22 -28.84
C LEU A 38 -0.91 5.42 -27.58
N THR A 39 -2.00 4.69 -27.44
CA THR A 39 -2.89 4.83 -26.27
C THR A 39 -2.51 3.95 -25.08
N SER A 40 -1.58 3.01 -25.25
CA SER A 40 -1.18 2.07 -24.19
C SER A 40 -0.09 2.59 -23.25
N ALA A 41 0.55 3.72 -23.58
CA ALA A 41 1.71 4.21 -22.82
C ALA A 41 1.35 5.12 -21.63
N VAL A 42 0.08 5.51 -21.47
CA VAL A 42 -0.32 6.49 -20.43
C VAL A 42 -0.72 5.82 -19.10
N PHE A 43 -0.89 4.50 -19.05
CA PHE A 43 -1.33 3.81 -17.83
C PHE A 43 -0.23 3.18 -16.97
N ALA A 44 1.05 3.30 -17.36
CA ALA A 44 2.15 2.56 -16.71
C ALA A 44 2.87 3.33 -15.59
N GLN A 45 2.48 4.55 -15.25
CA GLN A 45 3.11 5.32 -14.17
C GLN A 45 2.19 5.57 -12.97
N ARG A 46 1.42 4.57 -12.57
CA ARG A 46 0.92 4.58 -11.19
C ARG A 46 2.07 4.14 -10.31
N GLY A 47 2.74 5.10 -9.68
CA GLY A 47 3.73 4.83 -8.66
C GLY A 47 3.19 3.77 -7.71
N ARG A 48 4.02 2.78 -7.38
CA ARG A 48 3.63 1.71 -6.47
C ARG A 48 3.28 2.34 -5.13
N PHE A 49 2.08 2.08 -4.63
CA PHE A 49 1.69 2.47 -3.27
C PHE A 49 2.73 1.92 -2.28
N ASP A 50 3.45 2.81 -1.62
CA ASP A 50 4.42 2.45 -0.59
C ASP A 50 4.22 3.40 0.61
N PRO A 51 3.45 2.99 1.63
CA PRO A 51 3.16 3.80 2.81
C PRO A 51 4.32 3.83 3.81
N ASP A 52 5.51 3.35 3.45
CA ASP A 52 6.67 3.30 4.33
C ASP A 52 7.13 4.72 4.70
N GLY A 53 7.14 5.07 5.99
CA GLY A 53 7.53 6.40 6.46
C GLY A 53 7.03 6.75 7.84
N SER A 54 7.21 8.00 8.22
CA SER A 54 6.72 8.58 9.47
C SER A 54 5.60 9.57 9.19
N PHE A 55 4.51 9.44 9.92
CA PHE A 55 3.32 10.29 9.82
C PHE A 55 3.18 11.09 11.10
N TRP A 56 3.34 12.41 10.99
CA TRP A 56 3.30 13.34 12.11
C TRP A 56 1.96 14.05 12.13
N LEU A 57 1.51 14.46 13.32
CA LEU A 57 0.33 15.32 13.39
C LEU A 57 0.52 16.55 12.53
N GLN A 58 -0.51 16.92 11.78
CA GLN A 58 -0.50 18.14 10.98
C GLN A 58 -0.32 19.34 11.90
N GLU A 59 0.57 20.25 11.51
CA GLU A 59 0.81 21.49 12.23
C GLU A 59 -0.48 22.28 12.42
N GLY A 60 -0.66 22.88 13.61
CA GLY A 60 -1.90 23.59 13.99
C GLY A 60 -3.02 22.67 14.47
N THR A 61 -2.88 21.34 14.39
CA THR A 61 -3.83 20.42 15.00
C THR A 61 -3.57 20.33 16.50
N THR A 62 -4.53 20.77 17.32
CA THR A 62 -4.47 20.55 18.76
C THR A 62 -5.22 19.27 19.12
N PRO A 63 -4.50 18.17 19.43
CA PRO A 63 -5.17 16.93 19.82
C PRO A 63 -5.84 17.11 21.18
N PRO A 64 -6.91 16.35 21.48
CA PRO A 64 -7.49 16.32 22.84
C PRO A 64 -6.43 15.98 23.89
N THR A 65 -6.65 16.42 25.13
CA THR A 65 -5.70 16.28 26.24
C THR A 65 -5.17 14.85 26.41
N GLU A 66 -6.02 13.84 26.19
CA GLU A 66 -5.65 12.42 26.26
C GLU A 66 -4.64 11.97 25.22
N PHE A 67 -4.42 12.76 24.18
CA PHE A 67 -3.48 12.52 23.09
C PHE A 67 -2.39 13.61 22.99
N SER A 68 -2.29 14.49 23.99
CA SER A 68 -1.31 15.61 24.00
C SER A 68 0.15 15.13 23.95
N ASP A 69 0.40 13.90 24.38
CA ASP A 69 1.70 13.23 24.34
C ASP A 69 1.97 12.45 23.05
N PHE A 70 1.01 12.39 22.12
CA PHE A 70 1.15 11.71 20.85
C PHE A 70 2.08 12.50 19.91
N SER A 71 2.97 11.78 19.21
CA SER A 71 3.95 12.36 18.28
C SER A 71 3.74 11.89 16.85
N ALA A 72 3.89 10.60 16.60
CA ALA A 72 3.91 10.08 15.24
C ALA A 72 3.45 8.62 15.13
N ILE A 73 3.10 8.23 13.91
CA ILE A 73 2.94 6.84 13.49
C ILE A 73 4.11 6.49 12.58
N ASN A 74 4.92 5.51 12.96
CA ASN A 74 6.08 5.08 12.19
C ASN A 74 5.82 3.75 11.51
N LEU A 75 5.82 3.73 10.16
CA LEU A 75 5.61 2.53 9.35
C LEU A 75 6.90 1.97 8.75
N ASN A 76 8.06 2.46 9.16
CA ASN A 76 9.36 2.10 8.59
C ASN A 76 9.72 0.63 8.85
N ALA A 77 9.18 -0.27 8.02
CA ALA A 77 9.52 -1.70 8.09
C ALA A 77 10.87 -2.01 7.41
N LYS A 78 11.30 -1.21 6.44
CA LYS A 78 12.45 -1.52 5.56
C LYS A 78 13.78 -0.88 5.98
N ARG A 79 13.76 0.18 6.78
CA ARG A 79 14.98 0.93 7.15
C ARG A 79 15.42 0.64 8.59
N LEU A 80 15.73 -0.61 8.88
CA LEU A 80 15.95 -1.18 10.24
C LEU A 80 17.09 -0.63 11.07
N ARG A 81 17.93 0.31 10.62
CA ARG A 81 19.16 0.63 11.37
C ARG A 81 19.31 2.04 11.92
N ARG A 82 18.45 3.01 11.54
CA ARG A 82 18.62 4.41 12.00
C ARG A 82 17.32 5.18 12.31
N LEU A 83 16.17 4.56 12.22
CA LEU A 83 14.88 5.22 12.41
C LEU A 83 14.12 4.60 13.59
N PRO A 84 13.20 5.33 14.21
CA PRO A 84 12.42 4.82 15.32
C PRO A 84 11.70 3.52 14.94
N SER A 85 11.58 2.62 15.92
CA SER A 85 10.91 1.32 15.73
C SER A 85 9.49 1.52 15.20
N PRO A 86 9.01 0.63 14.29
CA PRO A 86 7.62 0.67 13.82
C PRO A 86 6.64 0.67 14.97
N GLY A 87 5.68 1.61 14.94
CA GLY A 87 4.72 1.75 16.02
C GLY A 87 4.15 3.17 16.13
N LEU A 88 3.35 3.37 17.16
CA LEU A 88 2.86 4.66 17.59
C LEU A 88 3.86 5.25 18.59
N GLN A 89 4.36 6.43 18.31
CA GLN A 89 5.37 7.12 19.12
C GLN A 89 4.76 8.27 19.92
N LEU A 90 5.18 8.40 21.17
CA LEU A 90 4.85 9.53 22.03
C LEU A 90 6.03 10.52 22.11
N ASN A 91 5.75 11.75 22.49
CA ASN A 91 6.73 12.83 22.66
C ASN A 91 7.84 12.52 23.69
N ASN A 92 7.54 11.66 24.66
CA ASN A 92 8.51 11.20 25.66
C ASN A 92 9.42 10.06 25.16
N GLY A 93 9.40 9.72 23.86
CA GLY A 93 10.18 8.66 23.25
C GLY A 93 9.61 7.26 23.43
N THR A 94 8.49 7.08 24.13
CA THR A 94 7.84 5.78 24.27
C THR A 94 7.25 5.34 22.93
N THR A 95 7.49 4.08 22.53
CA THR A 95 6.92 3.51 21.30
C THR A 95 6.03 2.33 21.64
N TYR A 96 4.77 2.41 21.23
CA TYR A 96 3.80 1.32 21.27
C TYR A 96 3.89 0.53 19.97
N ARG A 97 4.48 -0.66 20.02
CA ARG A 97 4.66 -1.52 18.85
C ARG A 97 3.32 -1.98 18.28
N PHE A 98 3.23 -2.15 16.97
CA PHE A 98 2.04 -2.74 16.37
C PHE A 98 1.86 -4.21 16.81
N LYS A 99 0.65 -4.53 17.26
CA LYS A 99 0.17 -5.90 17.46
C LYS A 99 -0.45 -6.43 16.18
N THR A 100 -1.27 -5.60 15.53
CA THR A 100 -1.82 -5.84 14.21
C THR A 100 -1.58 -4.62 13.34
N LEU A 101 -1.33 -4.84 12.06
CA LEU A 101 -1.14 -3.80 11.07
C LEU A 101 -1.73 -4.27 9.75
N THR A 102 -2.64 -3.50 9.19
CA THR A 102 -3.26 -3.82 7.91
C THR A 102 -3.28 -2.57 7.04
N VAL A 103 -2.73 -2.71 5.84
CA VAL A 103 -2.86 -1.72 4.77
C VAL A 103 -3.54 -2.41 3.60
N LYS A 104 -4.75 -1.98 3.26
CA LYS A 104 -5.52 -2.55 2.16
C LYS A 104 -6.00 -1.43 1.25
N ARG A 105 -5.37 -1.30 0.08
CA ARG A 105 -5.51 -0.14 -0.80
C ARG A 105 -5.10 1.12 -0.04
N ASP A 106 -6.02 2.08 0.13
CA ASP A 106 -5.88 3.32 0.89
C ASP A 106 -6.25 3.19 2.38
N ASN A 107 -6.95 2.12 2.77
CA ASN A 107 -7.35 1.91 4.15
C ASN A 107 -6.17 1.45 5.01
N PHE A 108 -6.03 2.06 6.17
CA PHE A 108 -4.98 1.82 7.14
C PHE A 108 -5.55 1.58 8.52
N THR A 109 -5.28 0.42 9.09
CA THR A 109 -5.72 0.08 10.44
C THR A 109 -4.59 -0.57 11.23
N PHE A 110 -4.51 -0.28 12.52
CA PHE A 110 -3.64 -1.00 13.42
C PHE A 110 -4.21 -1.08 14.84
N THR A 111 -3.67 -2.03 15.60
CA THR A 111 -3.73 -2.04 17.07
C THR A 111 -2.31 -2.14 17.60
N THR A 112 -2.07 -1.61 18.81
CA THR A 112 -0.76 -1.71 19.47
C THR A 112 -0.73 -2.81 20.51
N THR A 113 0.47 -3.20 20.90
CA THR A 113 0.69 -3.94 22.15
C THR A 113 0.30 -3.06 23.33
N THR A 114 -0.12 -3.69 24.42
CA THR A 114 -0.40 -3.00 25.68
C THR A 114 0.90 -2.73 26.43
N LEU A 115 1.08 -1.49 26.87
CA LEU A 115 2.19 -1.06 27.71
C LEU A 115 1.64 -0.26 28.89
N ARG A 116 1.91 -0.69 30.11
CA ARG A 116 1.37 -0.06 31.34
C ARG A 116 -0.15 0.14 31.27
N GLU A 117 -0.85 -0.96 30.91
CA GLU A 117 -2.31 -1.01 30.81
C GLU A 117 -2.90 -0.16 29.66
N VAL A 118 -2.08 0.58 28.91
CA VAL A 118 -2.51 1.43 27.80
C VAL A 118 -2.22 0.75 26.47
N SER A 119 -3.18 0.85 25.55
CA SER A 119 -3.04 0.46 24.15
C SER A 119 -3.80 1.41 23.25
N TYR A 120 -3.49 1.36 21.95
CA TYR A 120 -4.13 2.22 20.95
C TYR A 120 -4.65 1.39 19.79
N SER A 121 -5.70 1.87 19.13
CA SER A 121 -6.10 1.44 17.81
C SER A 121 -6.26 2.65 16.89
N PHE A 122 -6.05 2.43 15.62
CA PHE A 122 -6.25 3.43 14.58
C PHE A 122 -7.02 2.83 13.42
N SER A 123 -7.93 3.62 12.87
CA SER A 123 -8.64 3.30 11.64
C SER A 123 -8.73 4.56 10.80
N GLY A 124 -8.16 4.52 9.60
CA GLY A 124 -8.08 5.68 8.73
C GLY A 124 -7.79 5.31 7.29
N LYS A 125 -7.48 6.32 6.49
CA LYS A 125 -7.16 6.16 5.08
C LYS A 125 -6.02 7.08 4.65
N PHE A 126 -5.21 6.59 3.73
CA PHE A 126 -4.22 7.40 3.05
C PHE A 126 -4.89 8.29 2.02
N LEU A 127 -4.55 9.55 2.03
CA LEU A 127 -4.91 10.53 1.03
C LEU A 127 -3.91 10.47 -0.13
N LYS A 128 -4.27 10.99 -1.30
CA LYS A 128 -3.34 11.12 -2.47
C LYS A 128 -2.62 9.83 -2.91
N GLY A 129 -3.27 8.67 -2.76
CA GLY A 129 -2.77 7.41 -3.31
C GLY A 129 -1.54 6.81 -2.63
N GLY A 130 -1.05 7.36 -1.51
CA GLY A 130 -0.03 6.72 -0.67
C GLY A 130 1.39 6.62 -1.23
N VAL A 131 1.73 7.42 -2.25
CA VAL A 131 3.11 7.50 -2.79
C VAL A 131 3.76 8.76 -2.26
N TYR A 132 4.42 8.65 -1.11
CA TYR A 132 4.98 9.81 -0.42
C TYR A 132 6.51 9.89 -0.51
N ALA A 133 7.19 8.76 -0.75
CA ALA A 133 8.65 8.68 -0.70
C ALA A 133 9.37 9.33 -1.88
N SER A 134 8.69 9.68 -2.95
CA SER A 134 9.31 10.20 -4.19
C SER A 134 8.93 11.63 -4.54
N GLY A 135 8.10 12.29 -3.75
CA GLY A 135 7.64 13.65 -4.00
C GLY A 135 8.09 14.64 -2.91
N ILE A 136 8.42 15.85 -3.32
CA ILE A 136 8.49 16.97 -2.41
C ILE A 136 7.04 17.26 -1.98
N LEU A 137 6.60 16.57 -0.91
CA LEU A 137 5.37 16.95 -0.25
C LEU A 137 5.70 18.09 0.68
N ASP A 138 4.94 19.16 0.56
CA ASP A 138 4.89 20.22 1.55
C ASP A 138 4.57 19.58 2.92
N ASP A 139 5.36 19.91 3.95
CA ASP A 139 5.19 19.38 5.31
C ASP A 139 3.80 19.64 5.90
N GLN A 140 3.04 20.53 5.29
CA GLN A 140 1.66 20.84 5.67
C GLN A 140 0.60 20.08 4.90
N THR A 141 0.98 19.30 3.87
CA THR A 141 0.01 18.57 3.07
C THR A 141 -0.51 17.34 3.81
N PRO A 142 -1.84 17.25 4.07
CA PRO A 142 -2.43 16.05 4.67
C PRO A 142 -2.25 14.83 3.79
N VAL A 143 -1.78 13.73 4.36
CA VAL A 143 -1.52 12.46 3.65
C VAL A 143 -2.22 11.26 4.26
N LEU A 144 -2.60 11.35 5.53
CA LEU A 144 -3.31 10.31 6.26
C LEU A 144 -4.34 10.99 7.18
N GLU A 145 -5.54 10.46 7.22
CA GLU A 145 -6.59 10.88 8.17
C GLU A 145 -7.24 9.67 8.80
N GLY A 146 -7.69 9.80 10.03
CA GLY A 146 -8.41 8.70 10.69
C GLY A 146 -8.64 8.95 12.17
N THR A 147 -9.25 7.94 12.77
CA THR A 147 -9.63 7.93 14.18
C THR A 147 -8.62 7.15 14.99
N LEU A 148 -7.99 7.81 15.95
CA LEU A 148 -7.13 7.20 16.96
C LEU A 148 -7.96 6.98 18.24
N THR A 149 -7.96 5.76 18.76
CA THR A 149 -8.65 5.39 20.00
C THR A 149 -7.63 4.92 21.02
N LYS A 150 -7.74 5.45 22.25
CA LYS A 150 -6.92 5.06 23.42
C LYS A 150 -7.71 4.16 24.33
N PHE A 151 -7.10 3.09 24.77
CA PHE A 151 -7.67 2.15 25.74
C PHE A 151 -6.81 2.13 26.99
N ARG A 152 -7.47 1.98 28.14
CA ARG A 152 -6.83 1.66 29.43
C ARG A 152 -7.56 0.45 30.02
N ASP A 153 -6.80 -0.57 30.44
CA ASP A 153 -7.37 -1.85 30.93
C ASP A 153 -8.40 -2.46 29.96
N GLY A 154 -8.14 -2.33 28.65
CA GLY A 154 -9.03 -2.82 27.60
C GLY A 154 -10.30 -2.01 27.40
N LYS A 155 -10.55 -0.96 28.20
CA LYS A 155 -11.71 -0.06 28.05
C LYS A 155 -11.32 1.17 27.26
N LYS A 156 -12.18 1.60 26.33
CA LYS A 156 -12.01 2.85 25.58
C LYS A 156 -12.11 4.03 26.55
N VAL A 157 -11.06 4.87 26.58
CA VAL A 157 -10.98 6.07 27.42
C VAL A 157 -11.00 7.36 26.62
N ALA A 158 -10.54 7.33 25.35
CA ALA A 158 -10.55 8.51 24.50
C ALA A 158 -10.58 8.11 23.02
N GLU A 159 -11.04 9.04 22.18
CA GLU A 159 -11.04 8.91 20.73
C GLU A 159 -10.91 10.30 20.10
N ALA A 160 -10.14 10.38 19.02
CA ALA A 160 -9.94 11.61 18.25
C ALA A 160 -9.80 11.32 16.77
N ASN A 161 -10.37 12.19 15.94
CA ASN A 161 -10.08 12.23 14.51
C ASN A 161 -8.85 13.09 14.31
N LEU A 162 -7.84 12.53 13.68
CA LEU A 162 -6.53 13.16 13.50
C LEU A 162 -6.14 13.16 12.04
N THR A 163 -5.39 14.19 11.66
CA THR A 163 -4.84 14.35 10.32
C THR A 163 -3.33 14.41 10.43
N PHE A 164 -2.65 13.76 9.48
CA PHE A 164 -1.20 13.60 9.52
C PHE A 164 -0.57 14.08 8.22
N THR A 165 0.62 14.63 8.36
CA THR A 165 1.56 14.94 7.28
C THR A 165 2.64 13.87 7.20
N TYR A 166 3.34 13.78 6.07
CA TYR A 166 4.40 12.81 5.86
C TYR A 166 5.76 13.43 6.13
N PHE A 167 6.60 12.70 6.87
CA PHE A 167 7.99 13.03 7.08
C PHE A 167 8.87 11.92 6.51
N GLY A 168 9.58 12.22 5.43
CA GLY A 168 10.44 11.26 4.73
C GLY A 168 11.80 11.01 5.41
N GLY A 169 12.12 11.76 6.44
CA GLY A 169 13.45 11.79 7.07
C GLY A 169 14.46 12.54 6.20
N THR A 170 15.36 13.27 6.80
CA THR A 170 16.58 13.86 6.20
C THR A 170 17.74 12.88 6.34
#